data_ebf3253440dec2711e52591fbc827ccb
#
_entry.id   ebf3253440dec2711e52591fbc827ccb
#
_cell.length_a   1.000
_cell.length_b   1.000
_cell.length_c   1.000
_cell.angle_alpha   90.00
_cell.angle_beta   90.00
_cell.angle_gamma   90.00
#
_symmetry.space_group_name_H-M   'P 1'
#
loop_
_entity.id
_entity.type
_entity.pdbx_description
1 polymer ?
#
loop_
_entity_poly.entity_id
_entity_poly.type
_entity_poly.pdbx_seq_one_letter_code
_entity_poly.pdbx_strand_id
1 'polypeptide(L)'
;MIAFHEAILHYEREKGTFLHYAGMLIRSRIIDYQRKESRHQGHLSLQEENEDQQTLLDRLPDQKDAYREAADLEATQQEIAELAMVMAQFGVGFRDVADNSPKQERTKTACLEAIHYAIENPELLEELLRTKRLPVNQLVKGSGIERKTLERHRRYILVMLLIQTNGYEIIRGHLRHVLEKKGGLPA
;
A
#
# COMPACT_ATOMS: atom_id res chain seq x y z
N MET A 1 -22.81 -3.03 1.94
CA MET A 1 -23.41 -1.80 1.35
C MET A 1 -22.77 -0.53 1.92
N ILE A 2 -22.53 -0.41 3.24
CA ILE A 2 -21.95 0.79 3.86
C ILE A 2 -20.54 1.14 3.31
N ALA A 3 -19.65 0.16 3.22
CA ALA A 3 -18.29 0.38 2.73
C ALA A 3 -18.20 0.88 1.29
N PHE A 4 -19.10 0.43 0.42
CA PHE A 4 -19.18 0.91 -0.95
C PHE A 4 -19.67 2.37 -1.02
N HIS A 5 -20.63 2.72 -0.17
CA HIS A 5 -21.11 4.09 -0.06
C HIS A 5 -20.03 5.03 0.48
N GLU A 6 -19.29 4.59 1.51
CA GLU A 6 -18.12 5.32 1.99
C GLU A 6 -17.06 5.51 0.89
N ALA A 7 -16.84 4.48 0.06
CA ALA A 7 -15.92 4.58 -1.05
C ALA A 7 -16.34 5.68 -2.06
N ILE A 8 -17.63 5.82 -2.34
CA ILE A 8 -18.13 6.89 -3.24
C ILE A 8 -17.89 8.27 -2.64
N LEU A 9 -18.09 8.43 -1.32
CA LEU A 9 -17.98 9.71 -0.64
C LEU A 9 -16.53 10.20 -0.48
N HIS A 10 -15.58 9.26 -0.33
CA HIS A 10 -14.18 9.59 -0.03
C HIS A 10 -13.22 9.29 -1.19
N TYR A 11 -13.75 8.92 -2.36
CA TYR A 11 -12.93 8.66 -3.52
C TYR A 11 -12.30 9.94 -4.07
N GLU A 12 -10.98 9.91 -4.20
CA GLU A 12 -10.20 10.96 -4.84
C GLU A 12 -9.60 10.41 -6.14
N ARG A 13 -9.98 10.99 -7.27
CA ARG A 13 -9.56 10.54 -8.60
C ARG A 13 -8.04 10.54 -8.80
N GLU A 14 -7.36 11.41 -8.07
CA GLU A 14 -5.89 11.57 -8.10
C GLU A 14 -5.15 10.39 -7.46
N LYS A 15 -5.82 9.62 -6.60
CA LYS A 15 -5.21 8.51 -5.85
C LYS A 15 -5.35 7.14 -6.51
N GLY A 16 -5.93 7.07 -7.72
CA GLY A 16 -6.04 5.82 -8.48
C GLY A 16 -7.44 5.49 -8.98
N THR A 17 -7.68 4.23 -9.38
CA THR A 17 -8.98 3.82 -9.93
C THR A 17 -10.01 3.57 -8.82
N PHE A 18 -11.25 4.02 -9.04
CA PHE A 18 -12.35 3.85 -8.08
C PHE A 18 -12.59 2.39 -7.68
N LEU A 19 -12.56 1.47 -8.66
CA LEU A 19 -12.82 0.05 -8.39
C LEU A 19 -11.76 -0.57 -7.47
N HIS A 20 -10.50 -0.16 -7.63
CA HIS A 20 -9.44 -0.62 -6.76
C HIS A 20 -9.61 -0.07 -5.33
N TYR A 21 -9.87 1.23 -5.20
CA TYR A 21 -10.14 1.88 -3.91
C TYR A 21 -11.36 1.28 -3.19
N ALA A 22 -12.48 1.11 -3.90
CA ALA A 22 -13.68 0.52 -3.35
C ALA A 22 -13.46 -0.95 -2.91
N GLY A 23 -12.74 -1.73 -3.73
CA GLY A 23 -12.38 -3.12 -3.39
C GLY A 23 -11.54 -3.23 -2.13
N MET A 24 -10.55 -2.33 -1.98
CA MET A 24 -9.72 -2.25 -0.78
C MET A 24 -10.54 -1.88 0.46
N LEU A 25 -11.38 -0.86 0.38
CA LEU A 25 -12.20 -0.41 1.49
C LEU A 25 -13.20 -1.49 1.94
N ILE A 26 -13.82 -2.20 0.99
CA ILE A 26 -14.73 -3.32 1.27
C ILE A 26 -13.97 -4.43 2.00
N ARG A 27 -12.78 -4.81 1.54
CA ARG A 27 -11.95 -5.84 2.20
C ARG A 27 -11.57 -5.44 3.62
N SER A 28 -11.11 -4.22 3.83
CA SER A 28 -10.79 -3.69 5.15
C SER A 28 -12.00 -3.79 6.09
N ARG A 29 -13.19 -3.41 5.64
CA ARG A 29 -14.42 -3.50 6.44
C ARG A 29 -14.84 -4.94 6.73
N ILE A 30 -14.62 -5.88 5.82
CA ILE A 30 -14.88 -7.31 6.07
C ILE A 30 -13.93 -7.84 7.14
N ILE A 31 -12.64 -7.53 7.06
CA ILE A 31 -11.65 -7.92 8.06
C ILE A 31 -12.01 -7.33 9.43
N ASP A 32 -12.37 -6.04 9.49
CA ASP A 32 -12.77 -5.39 10.73
C ASP A 32 -14.06 -6.00 11.32
N TYR A 33 -15.00 -6.36 10.46
CA TYR A 33 -16.21 -7.08 10.87
C TYR A 33 -15.89 -8.46 11.44
N GLN A 34 -15.05 -9.23 10.76
CA GLN A 34 -14.60 -10.54 11.24
C GLN A 34 -13.88 -10.44 12.60
N ARG A 35 -13.00 -9.43 12.75
CA ARG A 35 -12.32 -9.15 14.01
C ARG A 35 -13.30 -8.81 15.14
N LYS A 36 -14.33 -8.03 14.82
CA LYS A 36 -15.38 -7.68 15.80
C LYS A 36 -16.22 -8.87 16.16
N GLU A 37 -16.62 -9.67 15.17
CA GLU A 37 -17.44 -10.87 15.37
C GLU A 37 -16.68 -11.93 16.16
N SER A 38 -15.40 -12.17 15.89
CA SER A 38 -14.58 -13.12 16.63
C SER A 38 -14.41 -12.75 18.11
N ARG A 39 -14.50 -11.44 18.44
CA ARG A 39 -14.53 -10.99 19.84
C ARG A 39 -15.85 -11.30 20.55
N HIS A 40 -16.93 -11.49 19.80
CA HIS A 40 -18.26 -11.78 20.35
C HIS A 40 -18.61 -13.28 20.35
N GLN A 41 -17.90 -14.10 19.58
CA GLN A 41 -18.06 -15.54 19.57
C GLN A 41 -17.22 -16.18 20.69
N GLY A 42 -17.88 -16.54 21.76
CA GLY A 42 -17.29 -17.30 22.85
C GLY A 42 -16.78 -16.46 24.01
N HIS A 43 -17.68 -15.74 24.67
CA HIS A 43 -17.39 -15.22 26.02
C HIS A 43 -17.43 -16.34 27.05
N LEU A 44 -16.34 -17.11 27.13
CA LEU A 44 -16.02 -17.76 28.39
C LEU A 44 -15.50 -16.67 29.34
N SER A 45 -16.02 -16.58 30.53
CA SER A 45 -15.53 -15.64 31.54
C SER A 45 -14.06 -15.97 31.80
N LEU A 46 -13.16 -15.04 31.52
CA LEU A 46 -11.73 -15.17 31.79
C LEU A 46 -11.43 -15.29 33.28
N GLN A 47 -12.43 -14.99 34.13
CA GLN A 47 -12.39 -15.06 35.57
C GLN A 47 -13.05 -16.34 36.13
N GLU A 48 -13.48 -17.29 35.28
CA GLU A 48 -14.01 -18.55 35.70
C GLU A 48 -12.88 -19.40 36.28
N GLU A 49 -12.94 -19.62 37.61
CA GLU A 49 -11.97 -20.41 38.35
C GLU A 49 -12.30 -21.90 38.18
N ASN A 50 -11.33 -22.71 37.92
CA ASN A 50 -11.41 -24.16 37.96
C ASN A 50 -11.29 -24.68 39.38
N GLU A 51 -11.51 -26.00 39.56
CA GLU A 51 -11.31 -26.73 40.82
C GLU A 51 -9.87 -26.52 41.38
N ASP A 52 -8.89 -26.15 40.56
CA ASP A 52 -7.49 -25.86 40.93
C ASP A 52 -7.25 -24.36 41.25
N GLN A 53 -8.25 -23.51 41.37
CA GLN A 53 -8.17 -22.05 41.61
C GLN A 53 -7.33 -21.29 40.56
N GLN A 54 -7.15 -21.85 39.37
CA GLN A 54 -6.53 -21.17 38.26
C GLN A 54 -7.58 -20.56 37.34
N THR A 55 -7.43 -19.27 37.02
CA THR A 55 -8.33 -18.61 36.08
C THR A 55 -8.03 -19.05 34.65
N LEU A 56 -9.00 -18.97 33.76
CA LEU A 56 -8.79 -19.19 32.32
C LEU A 56 -7.71 -18.23 31.74
N LEU A 57 -7.56 -17.07 32.36
CA LEU A 57 -6.54 -16.07 32.03
C LEU A 57 -5.11 -16.59 32.26
N ASP A 58 -4.90 -17.33 33.38
CA ASP A 58 -3.58 -17.87 33.75
C ASP A 58 -3.15 -19.05 32.87
N ARG A 59 -4.11 -19.69 32.20
CA ARG A 59 -3.89 -20.84 31.29
C ARG A 59 -3.76 -20.44 29.82
N LEU A 60 -4.21 -19.23 29.46
CA LEU A 60 -4.02 -18.77 28.11
C LEU A 60 -2.55 -18.40 27.94
N PRO A 61 -1.77 -19.15 27.12
CA PRO A 61 -0.48 -18.66 26.70
C PRO A 61 -0.70 -17.30 26.06
N ASP A 62 0.25 -16.39 26.24
CA ASP A 62 0.28 -15.07 25.62
C ASP A 62 0.15 -15.27 24.08
N GLN A 63 -1.08 -15.43 23.64
CA GLN A 63 -1.36 -15.74 22.25
C GLN A 63 -1.17 -14.44 21.49
N LYS A 64 -0.03 -14.34 20.84
CA LYS A 64 -0.01 -13.65 19.54
C LYS A 64 -1.28 -14.11 18.82
N ASP A 65 -2.14 -13.18 18.52
CA ASP A 65 -3.45 -13.48 17.91
C ASP A 65 -3.18 -14.14 16.53
N ALA A 66 -2.99 -15.46 16.53
CA ALA A 66 -2.62 -16.24 15.35
C ALA A 66 -3.63 -16.04 14.20
N TYR A 67 -4.90 -15.80 14.55
CA TYR A 67 -5.93 -15.48 13.56
C TYR A 67 -5.71 -14.09 12.96
N ARG A 68 -5.31 -13.13 13.78
CA ARG A 68 -5.02 -11.77 13.32
C ARG A 68 -3.76 -11.76 12.47
N GLU A 69 -2.70 -12.43 12.90
CA GLU A 69 -1.47 -12.57 12.11
C GLU A 69 -1.73 -13.26 10.77
N ALA A 70 -2.57 -14.31 10.75
CA ALA A 70 -2.95 -15.00 9.52
C ALA A 70 -3.78 -14.10 8.60
N ALA A 71 -4.75 -13.34 9.13
CA ALA A 71 -5.57 -12.41 8.36
C ALA A 71 -4.74 -11.23 7.79
N ASP A 72 -3.79 -10.70 8.57
CA ASP A 72 -2.91 -9.63 8.13
C ASP A 72 -1.93 -10.13 7.05
N LEU A 73 -1.46 -11.38 7.17
CA LEU A 73 -0.63 -12.03 6.16
C LEU A 73 -1.41 -12.25 4.85
N GLU A 74 -2.63 -12.76 4.94
CA GLU A 74 -3.50 -12.98 3.77
C GLU A 74 -3.81 -11.66 3.05
N ALA A 75 -4.16 -10.60 3.80
CA ALA A 75 -4.40 -9.27 3.24
C ALA A 75 -3.15 -8.72 2.52
N THR A 76 -1.97 -8.91 3.12
CA THR A 76 -0.68 -8.52 2.51
C THR A 76 -0.42 -9.28 1.21
N GLN A 77 -0.65 -10.61 1.21
CA GLN A 77 -0.47 -11.45 0.02
C GLN A 77 -1.42 -11.02 -1.11
N GLN A 78 -2.65 -10.67 -0.78
CA GLN A 78 -3.62 -10.19 -1.76
C GLN A 78 -3.19 -8.87 -2.40
N GLU A 79 -2.75 -7.87 -1.59
CA GLU A 79 -2.23 -6.62 -2.14
C GLU A 79 -1.01 -6.84 -3.06
N ILE A 80 -0.09 -7.72 -2.65
CA ILE A 80 1.09 -8.04 -3.47
C ILE A 80 0.68 -8.70 -4.80
N ALA A 81 -0.28 -9.62 -4.77
CA ALA A 81 -0.77 -10.28 -5.97
C ALA A 81 -1.48 -9.29 -6.92
N GLU A 82 -2.29 -8.38 -6.39
CA GLU A 82 -2.93 -7.33 -7.19
C GLU A 82 -1.91 -6.36 -7.78
N LEU A 83 -0.94 -5.93 -6.99
CA LEU A 83 0.15 -5.09 -7.48
C LEU A 83 0.90 -5.80 -8.61
N ALA A 84 1.19 -7.09 -8.47
CA ALA A 84 1.86 -7.87 -9.52
C ALA A 84 1.05 -7.90 -10.83
N MET A 85 -0.28 -8.08 -10.74
CA MET A 85 -1.15 -8.04 -11.92
C MET A 85 -1.17 -6.66 -12.59
N VAL A 86 -1.21 -5.59 -11.80
CA VAL A 86 -1.15 -4.23 -12.33
C VAL A 86 0.21 -3.96 -12.96
N MET A 87 1.31 -4.31 -12.29
CA MET A 87 2.67 -4.17 -12.83
C MET A 87 2.84 -4.89 -14.16
N ALA A 88 2.27 -6.09 -14.31
CA ALA A 88 2.32 -6.86 -15.55
C ALA A 88 1.68 -6.11 -16.74
N GLN A 89 0.64 -5.30 -16.52
CA GLN A 89 0.04 -4.45 -17.57
C GLN A 89 1.00 -3.38 -18.10
N PHE A 90 2.01 -3.02 -17.29
CA PHE A 90 3.07 -2.09 -17.67
C PHE A 90 4.35 -2.80 -18.14
N GLY A 91 4.31 -4.13 -18.23
CA GLY A 91 5.47 -4.95 -18.62
C GLY A 91 6.62 -4.91 -17.61
N VAL A 92 6.31 -4.77 -16.32
CA VAL A 92 7.30 -4.69 -15.23
C VAL A 92 7.03 -5.77 -14.19
N GLY A 93 8.07 -6.47 -13.76
CA GLY A 93 8.03 -7.44 -12.67
C GLY A 93 8.80 -6.94 -11.44
N PHE A 94 8.61 -7.60 -10.29
CA PHE A 94 9.32 -7.25 -9.04
C PHE A 94 10.85 -7.29 -9.20
N ARG A 95 11.37 -8.24 -9.97
CA ARG A 95 12.80 -8.33 -10.24
C ARG A 95 13.31 -7.10 -10.99
N ASP A 96 12.54 -6.61 -11.95
CA ASP A 96 12.88 -5.39 -12.70
C ASP A 96 12.96 -4.17 -11.78
N VAL A 97 12.08 -4.09 -10.78
CA VAL A 97 12.08 -3.02 -9.79
C VAL A 97 13.32 -3.10 -8.91
N ALA A 98 13.64 -4.30 -8.42
CA ALA A 98 14.84 -4.53 -7.60
C ALA A 98 16.12 -4.14 -8.33
N ASP A 99 16.27 -4.57 -9.58
CA ASP A 99 17.43 -4.28 -10.43
C ASP A 99 17.54 -2.78 -10.77
N ASN A 100 16.40 -2.09 -10.86
CA ASN A 100 16.33 -0.65 -11.17
C ASN A 100 16.28 0.26 -9.94
N SER A 101 16.25 -0.32 -8.74
CA SER A 101 16.17 0.45 -7.50
C SER A 101 17.43 1.31 -7.30
N PRO A 102 17.29 2.59 -6.87
CA PRO A 102 18.42 3.46 -6.62
C PRO A 102 19.17 3.00 -5.36
N LYS A 103 20.47 2.75 -5.49
CA LYS A 103 21.33 2.31 -4.38
C LYS A 103 21.93 3.47 -3.60
N GLN A 104 22.16 4.62 -4.26
CA GLN A 104 22.75 5.81 -3.65
C GLN A 104 21.67 6.73 -3.13
N GLU A 105 21.85 7.30 -1.93
CA GLU A 105 20.87 8.17 -1.29
C GLU A 105 20.52 9.39 -2.15
N ARG A 106 21.53 10.04 -2.77
CA ARG A 106 21.29 11.16 -3.70
C ARG A 106 20.36 10.77 -4.86
N THR A 107 20.57 9.59 -5.44
CA THR A 107 19.74 9.10 -6.54
C THR A 107 18.33 8.75 -6.07
N LYS A 108 18.21 8.18 -4.87
CA LYS A 108 16.94 7.90 -4.24
C LYS A 108 16.13 9.18 -4.01
N THR A 109 16.77 10.22 -3.47
CA THR A 109 16.13 11.53 -3.27
C THR A 109 15.64 12.10 -4.61
N ALA A 110 16.47 12.06 -5.67
CA ALA A 110 16.04 12.51 -6.98
C ALA A 110 14.84 11.72 -7.53
N CYS A 111 14.81 10.39 -7.34
CA CYS A 111 13.66 9.58 -7.75
C CYS A 111 12.40 9.96 -6.94
N LEU A 112 12.52 10.20 -5.63
CA LEU A 112 11.41 10.63 -4.79
C LEU A 112 10.89 12.01 -5.20
N GLU A 113 11.75 12.95 -5.54
CA GLU A 113 11.35 14.27 -6.06
C GLU A 113 10.55 14.15 -7.36
N ALA A 114 10.99 13.27 -8.27
CA ALA A 114 10.25 13.00 -9.51
C ALA A 114 8.88 12.36 -9.24
N ILE A 115 8.79 11.45 -8.25
CA ILE A 115 7.54 10.80 -7.83
C ILE A 115 6.59 11.84 -7.24
N HIS A 116 7.04 12.68 -6.31
CA HIS A 116 6.23 13.74 -5.72
C HIS A 116 5.71 14.70 -6.78
N TYR A 117 6.58 15.15 -7.68
CA TYR A 117 6.17 16.01 -8.79
C TYR A 117 5.08 15.35 -9.65
N ALA A 118 5.18 14.05 -9.95
CA ALA A 118 4.18 13.34 -10.72
C ALA A 118 2.84 13.24 -9.98
N ILE A 119 2.86 13.06 -8.65
CA ILE A 119 1.65 13.00 -7.82
C ILE A 119 0.94 14.37 -7.77
N GLU A 120 1.71 15.46 -7.70
CA GLU A 120 1.17 16.82 -7.71
C GLU A 120 0.61 17.25 -9.08
N ASN A 121 0.90 16.49 -10.15
CA ASN A 121 0.45 16.76 -11.51
C ASN A 121 -0.38 15.62 -12.09
N PRO A 122 -1.70 15.58 -11.84
CA PRO A 122 -2.59 14.47 -12.23
C PRO A 122 -2.54 14.11 -13.72
N GLU A 123 -2.30 15.08 -14.58
CA GLU A 123 -2.18 14.89 -16.03
C GLU A 123 -1.07 13.88 -16.39
N LEU A 124 0.03 13.85 -15.62
CA LEU A 124 1.11 12.91 -15.82
C LEU A 124 0.70 11.48 -15.44
N LEU A 125 -0.14 11.35 -14.42
CA LEU A 125 -0.69 10.05 -13.99
C LEU A 125 -1.71 9.54 -15.02
N GLU A 126 -2.56 10.41 -15.57
CA GLU A 126 -3.50 10.06 -16.64
C GLU A 126 -2.75 9.59 -17.89
N GLU A 127 -1.68 10.30 -18.29
CA GLU A 127 -0.84 9.91 -19.41
C GLU A 127 -0.15 8.57 -19.15
N LEU A 128 0.39 8.36 -17.94
CA LEU A 128 0.99 7.10 -17.52
C LEU A 128 0.00 5.93 -17.65
N LEU A 129 -1.22 6.10 -17.15
CA LEU A 129 -2.26 5.07 -17.20
C LEU A 129 -2.72 4.80 -18.63
N ARG A 130 -2.81 5.82 -19.48
CA ARG A 130 -3.22 5.72 -20.87
C ARG A 130 -2.16 5.06 -21.74
N THR A 131 -0.90 5.50 -21.60
CA THR A 131 0.21 5.05 -22.47
C THR A 131 0.93 3.82 -21.95
N LYS A 132 0.69 3.46 -20.68
CA LYS A 132 1.44 2.42 -19.95
C LYS A 132 2.96 2.67 -19.92
N ARG A 133 3.37 3.93 -20.04
CA ARG A 133 4.77 4.36 -20.05
C ARG A 133 4.97 5.60 -19.21
N LEU A 134 6.09 5.66 -18.50
CA LEU A 134 6.45 6.84 -17.71
C LEU A 134 6.70 8.05 -18.64
N PRO A 135 6.04 9.22 -18.42
CA PRO A 135 6.19 10.43 -19.21
C PRO A 135 7.52 11.16 -18.89
N VAL A 136 8.66 10.54 -19.22
CA VAL A 136 10.00 11.01 -18.83
C VAL A 136 10.27 12.44 -19.27
N ASN A 137 9.84 12.83 -20.48
CA ASN A 137 10.11 14.18 -21.00
C ASN A 137 9.45 15.28 -20.16
N GLN A 138 8.23 15.03 -19.69
CA GLN A 138 7.47 15.96 -18.86
C GLN A 138 8.03 15.99 -17.43
N LEU A 139 8.40 14.81 -16.89
CA LEU A 139 9.08 14.71 -15.60
C LEU A 139 10.41 15.47 -15.58
N VAL A 140 11.24 15.36 -16.64
CA VAL A 140 12.49 16.13 -16.75
C VAL A 140 12.24 17.63 -16.71
N LYS A 141 11.22 18.10 -17.46
CA LYS A 141 10.92 19.53 -17.55
C LYS A 141 10.40 20.10 -16.24
N GLY A 142 9.60 19.33 -15.52
CA GLY A 142 8.93 19.82 -14.32
C GLY A 142 9.71 19.59 -13.03
N SER A 143 10.29 18.40 -12.85
CA SER A 143 11.08 18.10 -11.64
C SER A 143 12.53 18.61 -11.70
N GLY A 144 13.03 18.97 -12.89
CA GLY A 144 14.43 19.35 -13.07
C GLY A 144 15.44 18.19 -12.92
N ILE A 145 14.95 16.97 -12.75
CA ILE A 145 15.82 15.80 -12.59
C ILE A 145 16.42 15.38 -13.94
N GLU A 146 17.68 15.01 -13.90
CA GLU A 146 18.42 14.61 -15.09
C GLU A 146 17.77 13.42 -15.80
N ARG A 147 17.55 13.53 -17.12
CA ARG A 147 16.91 12.50 -17.95
C ARG A 147 17.52 11.11 -17.76
N LYS A 148 18.85 11.04 -17.72
CA LYS A 148 19.59 9.79 -17.56
C LYS A 148 19.22 9.07 -16.27
N THR A 149 19.01 9.80 -15.18
CA THR A 149 18.58 9.27 -13.90
C THR A 149 17.16 8.71 -13.97
N LEU A 150 16.23 9.46 -14.56
CA LEU A 150 14.84 9.02 -14.72
C LEU A 150 14.72 7.78 -15.61
N GLU A 151 15.45 7.75 -16.73
CA GLU A 151 15.47 6.61 -17.65
C GLU A 151 16.07 5.35 -17.01
N ARG A 152 17.14 5.51 -16.25
CA ARG A 152 17.80 4.40 -15.55
C ARG A 152 16.89 3.78 -14.49
N HIS A 153 16.14 4.60 -13.77
CA HIS A 153 15.29 4.16 -12.67
C HIS A 153 13.79 4.17 -13.02
N ARG A 154 13.45 4.21 -14.32
CA ARG A 154 12.07 4.37 -14.80
C ARG A 154 11.09 3.32 -14.26
N ARG A 155 11.54 2.04 -14.13
CA ARG A 155 10.71 0.95 -13.63
C ARG A 155 10.44 1.10 -12.15
N TYR A 156 11.44 1.50 -11.39
CA TYR A 156 11.31 1.82 -9.98
C TYR A 156 10.32 2.98 -9.76
N ILE A 157 10.51 4.11 -10.44
CA ILE A 157 9.63 5.29 -10.34
C ILE A 157 8.20 4.92 -10.71
N LEU A 158 7.99 4.19 -11.80
CA LEU A 158 6.68 3.74 -12.25
C LEU A 158 5.96 2.93 -11.17
N VAL A 159 6.61 1.92 -10.59
CA VAL A 159 5.97 1.07 -9.59
C VAL A 159 5.71 1.83 -8.29
N MET A 160 6.60 2.74 -7.89
CA MET A 160 6.37 3.61 -6.74
C MET A 160 5.16 4.53 -6.96
N LEU A 161 4.96 5.05 -8.17
CA LEU A 161 3.75 5.80 -8.52
C LEU A 161 2.50 4.92 -8.45
N LEU A 162 2.54 3.70 -8.97
CA LEU A 162 1.42 2.76 -8.86
C LEU A 162 1.05 2.46 -7.41
N ILE A 163 2.04 2.26 -6.54
CA ILE A 163 1.82 2.02 -5.11
C ILE A 163 1.18 3.25 -4.44
N GLN A 164 1.62 4.45 -4.80
CA GLN A 164 1.09 5.68 -4.21
C GLN A 164 -0.32 6.03 -4.67
N THR A 165 -0.67 5.70 -5.90
CA THR A 165 -1.92 6.16 -6.53
C THR A 165 -3.03 5.11 -6.60
N ASN A 166 -2.75 3.83 -6.27
CA ASN A 166 -3.74 2.75 -6.38
C ASN A 166 -4.26 2.21 -5.04
N GLY A 167 -4.03 2.91 -3.92
CA GLY A 167 -4.62 2.53 -2.64
C GLY A 167 -4.04 1.26 -1.99
N TYR A 168 -2.80 0.91 -2.27
CA TYR A 168 -2.06 -0.19 -1.62
C TYR A 168 -1.59 0.23 -0.23
N GLU A 169 -2.49 0.24 0.76
CA GLU A 169 -2.20 0.82 2.07
C GLU A 169 -1.23 -0.01 2.90
N ILE A 170 -1.31 -1.33 2.82
CA ILE A 170 -0.41 -2.22 3.57
C ILE A 170 1.01 -2.09 3.01
N ILE A 171 1.15 -2.18 1.68
CA ILE A 171 2.45 -2.02 1.01
C ILE A 171 3.00 -0.61 1.26
N ARG A 172 2.16 0.43 1.17
CA ARG A 172 2.54 1.81 1.47
C ARG A 172 3.01 1.99 2.90
N GLY A 173 2.32 1.35 3.86
CA GLY A 173 2.72 1.33 5.27
C GLY A 173 4.13 0.75 5.47
N HIS A 174 4.42 -0.36 4.83
CA HIS A 174 5.76 -0.97 4.87
C HIS A 174 6.84 -0.13 4.18
N LEU A 175 6.49 0.63 3.15
CA LEU A 175 7.41 1.48 2.40
C LEU A 175 7.49 2.91 2.92
N ARG A 176 6.75 3.28 3.98
CA ARG A 176 6.68 4.65 4.50
C ARG A 176 8.07 5.25 4.75
N HIS A 177 8.98 4.50 5.36
CA HIS A 177 10.37 4.94 5.61
C HIS A 177 11.19 5.17 4.33
N VAL A 178 10.77 4.57 3.20
CA VAL A 178 11.42 4.74 1.89
C VAL A 178 10.84 5.95 1.16
N LEU A 179 9.56 6.25 1.38
CA LEU A 179 8.76 7.24 0.65
C LEU A 179 8.79 8.61 1.33
N GLU A 180 8.94 8.64 2.64
CA GLU A 180 9.08 9.88 3.39
C GLU A 180 10.49 10.44 3.20
N LYS A 181 10.57 11.65 2.63
CA LYS A 181 11.79 12.45 2.67
C LYS A 181 12.12 12.70 4.14
N LYS A 182 13.37 12.53 4.58
CA LYS A 182 13.84 13.06 5.85
C LYS A 182 13.66 14.59 5.82
N GLY A 183 12.53 15.07 6.27
CA GLY A 183 12.17 16.49 6.27
C GLY A 183 10.78 16.72 5.71
N GLY A 184 9.75 16.38 6.48
CA GLY A 184 8.45 17.05 6.49
C GLY A 184 7.57 16.88 5.26
N LEU A 185 6.65 15.91 5.34
CA LEU A 185 5.28 16.10 4.86
C LEU A 185 4.36 15.82 6.04
N PRO A 186 3.35 16.68 6.30
CA PRO A 186 2.38 16.45 7.37
C PRO A 186 1.54 15.22 7.05
N ALA A 187 1.16 14.52 8.14
CA ALA A 187 0.24 13.40 8.15
C ALA A 187 -1.13 13.77 7.59
#